data_6c7fd30f38df13329d970701622054b9
#
_entry.id   6c7fd30f38df13329d970701622054b9
#
_cell.length_a   1.000
_cell.length_b   1.000
_cell.length_c   1.000
_cell.angle_alpha   90.00
_cell.angle_beta   90.00
_cell.angle_gamma   90.00
#
_symmetry.space_group_name_H-M   'P 1'
#
loop_
_entity.id
_entity.type
_entity.pdbx_description
1 polymer ?
#
loop_
_entity_poly.entity_id
_entity_poly.type
_entity_poly.pdbx_seq_one_letter_code
_entity_poly.pdbx_strand_id
1 'polypeptide(L)'
;MITRIYNKVAVGAISFLLPLSSLLVTSCDDMFEPADENNRQEDAMYEESKYAHGLQIYGYDRLPYITNVGNQYNWTDVATDDAVTNQKNNTFLTMTTGTWASDNNPMSRWDNCKDGIQYINLFLSKVDNVKWAPSSASKQQMFIDRLKGEAFGLRALLYMYLLQAHGGYADDGKLYGVPLLTTPEDGSSDYNQPRATFADCVQQCFADCDSAMALLPLDYADIDNNEQIPPKYIALGANYSNYNLVFGNKARNLLSGRIAEAIKAQIALLAASPAFREQSGVTSAVAATLCGNVLKRIGGVAGLDPTGNIWYKNTTKLEPSGGEMAEILWREDRHKNAEQERENFPPTLYGNGRINPSQNLVDAFPMRSGLPIADPNSGYDPKNPYAGRDPRLDTYIILNGTTFRKTEIITGTYPNSKGEIFDNLNNIGTSTRTGYYLKKLLREDVSPLSSSLIEQQHIYPRIRFTEIFLAYAEAANDAWGPKADPTGIGFTAYDVIKAIRVRAGLATNEVGADLPEGDVYLEECAADQTKMTNLIRNERRIELCFENKRFWDLRRWQMPINEGVKGVQIDRNEETGALSYTIINVEDRNFTSPYQWYGPVPKSEILKWSNLMQNAGWQ
;
A
#
# COMPACT_ATOMS: atom_id res chain seq x y z
N MET A 1 4.59 46.51 -38.80
CA MET A 1 5.23 47.54 -39.63
C MET A 1 6.21 46.81 -40.53
N ILE A 2 5.81 46.63 -41.78
CA ILE A 2 6.55 46.97 -43.00
C ILE A 2 7.80 46.07 -43.25
N THR A 3 8.11 45.43 -44.39
CA THR A 3 7.50 45.38 -45.74
C THR A 3 8.20 44.26 -46.53
N ARG A 4 7.47 43.69 -47.47
CA ARG A 4 7.90 42.87 -48.60
C ARG A 4 9.02 43.50 -49.43
N ILE A 5 9.84 42.66 -50.09
CA ILE A 5 10.22 42.93 -51.50
C ILE A 5 10.39 41.61 -52.26
N TYR A 6 9.68 41.49 -53.35
CA TYR A 6 9.84 40.54 -54.48
C TYR A 6 11.00 40.96 -55.36
N ASN A 7 11.64 40.04 -56.05
CA ASN A 7 11.95 40.24 -57.47
C ASN A 7 12.11 38.93 -58.26
N LYS A 8 11.46 38.89 -59.36
CA LYS A 8 11.49 37.92 -60.48
C LYS A 8 12.65 38.19 -61.41
N VAL A 9 12.88 37.25 -62.34
CA VAL A 9 13.40 37.27 -63.73
C VAL A 9 14.42 36.15 -63.91
N ALA A 10 14.51 35.31 -64.92
CA ALA A 10 13.72 35.01 -66.11
C ALA A 10 14.30 33.74 -66.79
N VAL A 11 13.51 33.16 -67.61
CA VAL A 11 13.63 32.06 -68.58
C VAL A 11 14.91 32.05 -69.44
N GLY A 12 15.44 30.84 -69.69
CA GLY A 12 16.38 30.57 -70.81
C GLY A 12 16.42 29.04 -71.08
N ALA A 13 15.68 28.63 -72.11
CA ALA A 13 15.71 27.27 -72.64
C ALA A 13 16.88 27.09 -73.61
N ILE A 14 17.62 25.98 -73.51
CA ILE A 14 18.39 25.39 -74.61
C ILE A 14 18.26 23.85 -74.52
N SER A 15 17.68 23.28 -75.57
CA SER A 15 17.65 21.83 -75.85
C SER A 15 18.99 21.40 -76.41
N PHE A 16 19.54 20.26 -75.95
CA PHE A 16 20.40 19.39 -76.78
C PHE A 16 20.47 17.95 -76.26
N LEU A 17 19.98 17.01 -77.05
CA LEU A 17 20.40 15.64 -77.35
C LEU A 17 20.75 14.66 -76.21
N LEU A 18 19.94 13.62 -76.15
CA LEU A 18 20.26 12.28 -75.54
C LEU A 18 21.53 11.65 -76.17
N PRO A 19 22.25 10.83 -75.34
CA PRO A 19 22.19 9.40 -75.62
C PRO A 19 21.84 8.56 -74.43
N LEU A 20 21.16 7.48 -74.73
CA LEU A 20 20.77 6.34 -73.99
C LEU A 20 21.98 5.73 -73.26
N SER A 21 22.02 5.77 -71.90
CA SER A 21 22.81 4.86 -71.11
C SER A 21 21.92 4.36 -70.02
N SER A 22 21.65 3.08 -70.08
CA SER A 22 21.02 2.27 -69.06
C SER A 22 21.78 2.39 -67.70
N LEU A 23 21.35 3.27 -66.83
CA LEU A 23 21.75 3.26 -65.45
C LEU A 23 20.81 2.30 -64.69
N LEU A 24 21.38 1.18 -64.27
CA LEU A 24 20.85 0.30 -63.25
C LEU A 24 20.35 1.16 -62.10
N VAL A 25 19.05 1.21 -61.90
CA VAL A 25 18.44 1.67 -60.66
C VAL A 25 18.73 0.59 -59.63
N THR A 26 19.86 0.68 -58.95
CA THR A 26 19.97 0.04 -57.66
C THR A 26 19.03 0.79 -56.75
N SER A 27 17.87 0.17 -56.49
CA SER A 27 16.95 0.59 -55.47
C SER A 27 17.74 0.62 -54.15
N CYS A 28 17.91 1.80 -53.57
CA CYS A 28 18.31 1.89 -52.16
C CYS A 28 17.10 1.50 -51.33
N ASP A 29 16.86 0.20 -51.17
CA ASP A 29 15.91 -0.32 -50.18
C ASP A 29 16.37 -0.03 -48.73
N ASP A 30 17.66 0.23 -48.54
CA ASP A 30 18.24 0.52 -47.21
C ASP A 30 17.89 1.92 -46.64
N MET A 31 17.24 2.82 -47.40
CA MET A 31 16.96 4.16 -46.93
C MET A 31 15.65 4.30 -46.15
N PHE A 32 14.85 3.22 -46.06
CA PHE A 32 13.58 3.16 -45.33
C PHE A 32 13.57 2.08 -44.24
N GLU A 33 14.66 1.34 -44.05
CA GLU A 33 14.77 0.51 -42.87
C GLU A 33 15.02 1.43 -41.66
N PRO A 34 14.19 1.34 -40.61
CA PRO A 34 14.49 2.05 -39.36
C PRO A 34 15.89 1.65 -38.92
N ALA A 35 16.72 2.62 -38.59
CA ALA A 35 18.07 2.34 -38.11
C ALA A 35 18.01 1.24 -37.02
N ASP A 36 18.77 0.17 -37.20
CA ASP A 36 18.85 -0.98 -36.28
C ASP A 36 19.13 -0.59 -34.82
N GLU A 37 19.59 0.62 -34.60
CA GLU A 37 19.83 1.20 -33.28
C GLU A 37 18.56 1.38 -32.41
N ASN A 38 17.36 1.42 -33.01
CA ASN A 38 16.09 1.59 -32.29
C ASN A 38 15.18 0.35 -32.28
N ASN A 39 15.45 -0.66 -33.11
CA ASN A 39 14.77 -1.95 -33.13
C ASN A 39 15.73 -3.04 -32.68
N ARG A 40 15.89 -3.22 -31.36
CA ARG A 40 16.61 -4.39 -30.85
C ARG A 40 15.81 -5.63 -31.16
N GLN A 41 16.38 -6.54 -31.94
CA GLN A 41 15.78 -7.81 -32.26
C GLN A 41 15.65 -8.68 -30.98
N GLU A 42 14.73 -9.64 -30.99
CA GLU A 42 14.49 -10.56 -29.87
C GLU A 42 15.78 -11.25 -29.38
N ASP A 43 16.71 -11.54 -30.30
CA ASP A 43 18.00 -12.15 -30.00
C ASP A 43 18.87 -11.32 -29.06
N ALA A 44 18.79 -9.99 -29.12
CA ALA A 44 19.51 -9.11 -28.20
C ALA A 44 19.08 -9.30 -26.72
N MET A 45 17.84 -9.73 -26.49
CA MET A 45 17.34 -10.05 -25.16
C MET A 45 18.02 -11.26 -24.56
N TYR A 46 18.36 -12.26 -25.38
CA TYR A 46 19.04 -13.46 -24.90
C TYR A 46 20.53 -13.22 -24.64
N GLU A 47 21.17 -12.36 -25.38
CA GLU A 47 22.58 -12.03 -25.24
C GLU A 47 22.85 -10.96 -24.18
N GLU A 48 21.96 -9.99 -24.03
CA GLU A 48 22.09 -8.88 -23.09
C GLU A 48 21.21 -9.08 -21.84
N SER A 49 21.71 -9.77 -20.84
CA SER A 49 21.00 -10.03 -19.58
C SER A 49 20.44 -8.76 -18.91
N LYS A 50 21.11 -7.62 -19.10
CA LYS A 50 20.65 -6.32 -18.59
C LYS A 50 19.31 -5.90 -19.21
N TYR A 51 19.11 -6.18 -20.51
CA TYR A 51 17.86 -5.85 -21.19
C TYR A 51 16.70 -6.72 -20.67
N ALA A 52 16.91 -8.04 -20.59
CA ALA A 52 15.93 -8.97 -20.02
C ALA A 52 15.59 -8.62 -18.55
N HIS A 53 16.60 -8.27 -17.76
CA HIS A 53 16.39 -7.82 -16.37
C HIS A 53 15.53 -6.53 -16.30
N GLY A 54 15.68 -5.63 -17.28
CA GLY A 54 14.83 -4.43 -17.40
C GLY A 54 13.35 -4.76 -17.46
N LEU A 55 12.95 -5.82 -18.16
CA LEU A 55 11.55 -6.27 -18.23
C LEU A 55 11.02 -6.72 -16.86
N GLN A 56 11.81 -7.44 -16.10
CA GLN A 56 11.44 -7.89 -14.74
C GLN A 56 11.34 -6.70 -13.77
N ILE A 57 12.24 -5.70 -13.89
CA ILE A 57 12.22 -4.47 -13.08
C ILE A 57 10.94 -3.67 -13.34
N TYR A 58 10.40 -3.66 -14.55
CA TYR A 58 9.10 -3.02 -14.82
C TYR A 58 7.99 -3.58 -13.94
N GLY A 59 8.06 -4.86 -13.54
CA GLY A 59 7.12 -5.43 -12.57
C GLY A 59 7.16 -4.72 -11.21
N TYR A 60 8.34 -4.36 -10.71
CA TYR A 60 8.48 -3.55 -9.51
C TYR A 60 8.02 -2.09 -9.71
N ASP A 61 8.39 -1.49 -10.85
CA ASP A 61 8.04 -0.10 -11.17
C ASP A 61 6.53 0.13 -11.31
N ARG A 62 5.79 -0.90 -11.74
CA ARG A 62 4.34 -0.85 -11.89
C ARG A 62 3.57 -1.15 -10.59
N LEU A 63 4.24 -1.53 -9.52
CA LEU A 63 3.57 -1.68 -8.23
C LEU A 63 2.98 -0.35 -7.77
N PRO A 64 1.72 -0.32 -7.32
CA PRO A 64 1.14 0.89 -6.76
C PRO A 64 1.97 1.40 -5.59
N TYR A 65 2.31 2.69 -5.60
CA TYR A 65 2.96 3.32 -4.47
C TYR A 65 2.01 3.40 -3.27
N ILE A 66 2.57 3.24 -2.07
CA ILE A 66 1.79 3.20 -0.84
C ILE A 66 1.33 4.61 -0.45
N THR A 67 2.12 5.64 -0.75
CA THR A 67 1.93 7.01 -0.29
C THR A 67 1.61 8.00 -1.39
N ASN A 68 1.68 7.59 -2.66
CA ASN A 68 1.55 8.51 -3.78
C ASN A 68 0.57 7.98 -4.82
N VAL A 69 -0.60 8.60 -4.89
CA VAL A 69 -1.52 8.43 -6.02
C VAL A 69 -1.53 9.74 -6.79
N GLY A 70 -0.98 9.73 -7.99
CA GLY A 70 -0.98 10.87 -8.88
C GLY A 70 -0.15 12.08 -8.40
N ASN A 71 1.04 11.87 -7.83
CA ASN A 71 1.94 12.90 -7.28
C ASN A 71 1.36 13.69 -6.10
N GLN A 72 0.37 13.15 -5.40
CA GLN A 72 -0.21 13.78 -4.21
C GLN A 72 0.14 12.94 -3.00
N TYR A 73 0.77 13.56 -1.99
CA TYR A 73 1.09 12.92 -0.70
C TYR A 73 -0.17 12.70 0.16
N ASN A 74 -1.23 12.20 -0.48
CA ASN A 74 -2.50 11.95 0.16
C ASN A 74 -2.75 10.45 0.23
N TRP A 75 -3.12 10.03 1.40
CA TRP A 75 -3.52 8.66 1.65
C TRP A 75 -5.02 8.46 1.35
N THR A 76 -5.38 7.26 1.02
CA THR A 76 -6.78 6.87 0.78
C THR A 76 -7.67 7.06 2.01
N ASP A 77 -7.06 7.23 3.19
CA ASP A 77 -7.75 7.52 4.45
C ASP A 77 -8.62 8.78 4.36
N VAL A 78 -8.26 9.76 3.50
CA VAL A 78 -9.08 10.96 3.28
C VAL A 78 -10.40 10.68 2.51
N ALA A 79 -10.56 9.47 1.98
CA ALA A 79 -11.80 8.98 1.38
C ALA A 79 -12.57 8.04 2.33
N THR A 80 -12.32 8.11 3.64
CA THR A 80 -12.95 7.28 4.66
C THR A 80 -13.50 8.13 5.80
N ASP A 81 -14.01 7.48 6.83
CA ASP A 81 -14.42 8.10 8.09
C ASP A 81 -13.23 8.52 8.99
N ASP A 82 -11.98 8.18 8.62
CA ASP A 82 -10.81 8.45 9.46
C ASP A 82 -10.18 9.82 9.24
N ALA A 83 -10.34 10.44 8.07
CA ALA A 83 -9.70 11.72 7.77
C ALA A 83 -10.39 12.50 6.65
N VAL A 84 -10.08 13.81 6.59
CA VAL A 84 -10.29 14.66 5.42
C VAL A 84 -8.98 15.34 5.01
N THR A 85 -8.99 16.00 3.87
CA THR A 85 -7.89 16.88 3.43
C THR A 85 -8.36 18.32 3.32
N ASN A 86 -7.47 19.28 3.58
CA ASN A 86 -7.69 20.70 3.30
C ASN A 86 -7.41 21.07 1.84
N GLN A 87 -6.94 20.13 1.01
CA GLN A 87 -6.66 20.34 -0.41
C GLN A 87 -7.96 20.23 -1.22
N LYS A 88 -8.53 21.36 -1.64
CA LYS A 88 -9.83 21.43 -2.31
C LYS A 88 -9.96 20.60 -3.60
N ASN A 89 -8.87 20.46 -4.36
CA ASN A 89 -8.84 19.72 -5.65
C ASN A 89 -8.25 18.31 -5.49
N ASN A 90 -8.28 17.73 -4.30
CA ASN A 90 -7.83 16.38 -4.08
C ASN A 90 -8.77 15.37 -4.76
N THR A 91 -8.23 14.43 -5.53
CA THR A 91 -9.02 13.45 -6.29
C THR A 91 -9.84 12.51 -5.39
N PHE A 92 -9.31 12.15 -4.22
CA PHE A 92 -10.04 11.32 -3.26
C PHE A 92 -11.20 12.08 -2.63
N LEU A 93 -11.03 13.39 -2.37
CA LEU A 93 -12.10 14.25 -1.90
C LEU A 93 -13.21 14.36 -2.93
N THR A 94 -12.88 14.54 -4.22
CA THR A 94 -13.89 14.57 -5.29
C THR A 94 -14.65 13.26 -5.41
N MET A 95 -13.97 12.13 -5.21
CA MET A 95 -14.60 10.82 -5.16
C MET A 95 -15.66 10.72 -4.04
N THR A 96 -15.35 11.24 -2.86
CA THR A 96 -16.26 11.19 -1.69
C THR A 96 -17.49 12.06 -1.83
N THR A 97 -17.48 13.04 -2.73
CA THR A 97 -18.60 13.96 -3.00
C THR A 97 -19.59 13.43 -4.04
N GLY A 98 -19.47 12.17 -4.45
CA GLY A 98 -20.42 11.47 -5.35
C GLY A 98 -20.02 11.50 -6.84
N THR A 99 -18.79 11.88 -7.15
CA THR A 99 -18.26 11.88 -8.54
C THR A 99 -17.42 10.63 -8.87
N TRP A 100 -17.41 9.63 -7.99
CA TRP A 100 -16.74 8.37 -8.28
C TRP A 100 -17.50 7.60 -9.35
N ALA A 101 -16.88 7.43 -10.51
CA ALA A 101 -17.47 6.81 -11.69
C ALA A 101 -16.45 5.90 -12.40
N SER A 102 -16.91 5.07 -13.33
CA SER A 102 -16.04 4.15 -14.07
C SER A 102 -15.04 4.87 -15.00
N ASP A 103 -15.34 6.10 -15.40
CA ASP A 103 -14.45 7.00 -16.15
C ASP A 103 -13.72 8.04 -15.27
N ASN A 104 -14.02 8.07 -13.97
CA ASN A 104 -13.37 8.93 -12.98
C ASN A 104 -13.09 8.12 -11.70
N ASN A 105 -12.11 7.21 -11.78
CA ASN A 105 -11.74 6.31 -10.70
C ASN A 105 -10.31 6.56 -10.20
N PRO A 106 -10.08 7.39 -9.18
CA PRO A 106 -8.75 7.60 -8.61
C PRO A 106 -8.15 6.36 -7.95
N MET A 107 -8.96 5.32 -7.71
CA MET A 107 -8.52 4.05 -7.14
C MET A 107 -8.21 2.99 -8.20
N SER A 108 -8.25 3.35 -9.50
CA SER A 108 -7.93 2.39 -10.56
C SER A 108 -6.51 1.85 -10.43
N ARG A 109 -6.39 0.55 -10.63
CA ARG A 109 -5.11 -0.19 -10.72
C ARG A 109 -4.96 -0.85 -12.10
N TRP A 110 -5.93 -0.64 -12.98
CA TRP A 110 -6.08 -1.41 -14.22
C TRP A 110 -4.85 -1.32 -15.11
N ASP A 111 -4.52 -0.13 -15.58
CA ASP A 111 -3.46 0.07 -16.57
C ASP A 111 -2.09 -0.33 -16.00
N ASN A 112 -1.69 0.24 -14.86
CA ASN A 112 -0.39 -0.04 -14.28
C ASN A 112 -0.17 -1.52 -13.95
N CYS A 113 -1.17 -2.19 -13.38
CA CYS A 113 -1.02 -3.60 -13.04
C CYS A 113 -1.04 -4.51 -14.28
N LYS A 114 -1.88 -4.21 -15.28
CA LYS A 114 -1.87 -4.97 -16.55
C LYS A 114 -0.57 -4.78 -17.31
N ASP A 115 -0.04 -3.57 -17.40
CA ASP A 115 1.28 -3.31 -17.99
C ASP A 115 2.36 -4.13 -17.28
N GLY A 116 2.39 -4.10 -15.93
CA GLY A 116 3.34 -4.89 -15.16
C GLY A 116 3.22 -6.38 -15.42
N ILE A 117 2.00 -6.92 -15.49
CA ILE A 117 1.73 -8.33 -15.80
C ILE A 117 2.23 -8.68 -17.20
N GLN A 118 2.00 -7.81 -18.20
CA GLN A 118 2.48 -8.02 -19.57
C GLN A 118 4.01 -8.12 -19.63
N TYR A 119 4.72 -7.19 -18.99
CA TYR A 119 6.19 -7.23 -18.94
C TYR A 119 6.72 -8.45 -18.19
N ILE A 120 6.08 -8.85 -17.09
CA ILE A 120 6.42 -10.07 -16.36
C ILE A 120 6.17 -11.31 -17.20
N ASN A 121 5.05 -11.40 -17.92
CA ASN A 121 4.75 -12.53 -18.80
C ASN A 121 5.80 -12.64 -19.92
N LEU A 122 6.16 -11.50 -20.55
CA LEU A 122 7.21 -11.45 -21.56
C LEU A 122 8.55 -11.92 -20.98
N PHE A 123 8.92 -11.42 -19.79
CA PHE A 123 10.14 -11.86 -19.09
C PHE A 123 10.11 -13.37 -18.82
N LEU A 124 9.03 -13.91 -18.25
CA LEU A 124 8.89 -15.33 -17.93
C LEU A 124 8.98 -16.22 -19.17
N SER A 125 8.53 -15.75 -20.35
CA SER A 125 8.63 -16.49 -21.60
C SER A 125 10.06 -16.59 -22.15
N LYS A 126 10.99 -15.72 -21.69
CA LYS A 126 12.36 -15.60 -22.24
C LYS A 126 13.46 -15.95 -21.25
N VAL A 127 13.23 -15.87 -19.95
CA VAL A 127 14.23 -15.89 -18.88
C VAL A 127 15.15 -17.12 -18.91
N ASP A 128 14.64 -18.29 -19.32
CA ASP A 128 15.40 -19.55 -19.37
C ASP A 128 16.49 -19.55 -20.45
N ASN A 129 16.31 -18.76 -21.52
CA ASN A 129 17.22 -18.68 -22.65
C ASN A 129 18.25 -17.55 -22.50
N VAL A 130 18.07 -16.63 -21.52
CA VAL A 130 18.96 -15.49 -21.31
C VAL A 130 20.30 -15.94 -20.72
N LYS A 131 21.39 -15.41 -21.26
CA LYS A 131 22.77 -15.67 -20.79
C LYS A 131 23.11 -14.81 -19.57
N TRP A 132 22.60 -15.18 -18.39
CA TRP A 132 22.82 -14.45 -17.14
C TRP A 132 24.28 -14.54 -16.64
N ALA A 133 24.89 -15.71 -16.76
CA ALA A 133 26.26 -15.97 -16.34
C ALA A 133 26.86 -17.15 -17.15
N PRO A 134 27.13 -16.99 -18.46
CA PRO A 134 27.48 -18.11 -19.36
C PRO A 134 28.76 -18.86 -18.97
N SER A 135 29.65 -18.25 -18.20
CA SER A 135 30.88 -18.89 -17.70
C SER A 135 30.68 -19.73 -16.43
N SER A 136 29.47 -19.82 -15.87
CA SER A 136 29.20 -20.55 -14.62
C SER A 136 27.78 -21.09 -14.58
N ALA A 137 27.66 -22.43 -14.74
CA ALA A 137 26.35 -23.10 -14.73
C ALA A 137 25.59 -22.85 -13.43
N SER A 138 26.25 -22.82 -12.29
CA SER A 138 25.59 -22.54 -11.00
C SER A 138 25.06 -21.12 -10.90
N LYS A 139 25.82 -20.10 -11.30
CA LYS A 139 25.36 -18.72 -11.31
C LYS A 139 24.23 -18.52 -12.33
N GLN A 140 24.35 -19.12 -13.52
CA GLN A 140 23.32 -19.09 -14.54
C GLN A 140 21.98 -19.56 -13.97
N GLN A 141 21.96 -20.76 -13.35
CA GLN A 141 20.74 -21.32 -12.78
C GLN A 141 20.20 -20.51 -11.58
N MET A 142 21.09 -20.05 -10.70
CA MET A 142 20.68 -19.21 -9.56
C MET A 142 20.05 -17.89 -9.99
N PHE A 143 20.56 -17.23 -11.04
CA PHE A 143 19.92 -16.02 -11.58
C PHE A 143 18.57 -16.34 -12.22
N ILE A 144 18.44 -17.43 -13.00
CA ILE A 144 17.16 -17.88 -13.55
C ILE A 144 16.15 -18.08 -12.41
N ASP A 145 16.49 -18.89 -11.42
CA ASP A 145 15.59 -19.22 -10.32
C ASP A 145 15.17 -17.96 -9.54
N ARG A 146 16.12 -17.08 -9.22
CA ARG A 146 15.83 -15.85 -8.50
C ARG A 146 14.88 -14.96 -9.28
N LEU A 147 15.21 -14.62 -10.50
CA LEU A 147 14.46 -13.65 -11.29
C LEU A 147 13.07 -14.20 -11.70
N LYS A 148 12.97 -15.53 -11.96
CA LYS A 148 11.66 -16.20 -12.13
C LYS A 148 10.82 -16.13 -10.86
N GLY A 149 11.41 -16.46 -9.73
CA GLY A 149 10.71 -16.44 -8.44
C GLY A 149 10.19 -15.05 -8.10
N GLU A 150 11.02 -14.01 -8.27
CA GLU A 150 10.59 -12.61 -8.11
C GLU A 150 9.44 -12.27 -9.08
N ALA A 151 9.54 -12.65 -10.35
CA ALA A 151 8.53 -12.38 -11.37
C ALA A 151 7.18 -13.03 -11.05
N PHE A 152 7.16 -14.30 -10.61
CA PHE A 152 5.93 -14.94 -10.17
C PHE A 152 5.29 -14.24 -8.96
N GLY A 153 6.07 -13.92 -7.93
CA GLY A 153 5.55 -13.21 -6.76
C GLY A 153 5.03 -11.81 -7.09
N LEU A 154 5.69 -11.08 -7.99
CA LEU A 154 5.23 -9.78 -8.47
C LEU A 154 3.91 -9.90 -9.25
N ARG A 155 3.76 -10.93 -10.11
CA ARG A 155 2.52 -11.16 -10.85
C ARG A 155 1.35 -11.45 -9.92
N ALA A 156 1.55 -12.30 -8.91
CA ALA A 156 0.55 -12.55 -7.87
C ALA A 156 0.13 -11.26 -7.15
N LEU A 157 1.07 -10.40 -6.79
CA LEU A 157 0.79 -9.12 -6.12
C LEU A 157 0.04 -8.14 -7.04
N LEU A 158 0.42 -8.04 -8.30
CA LEU A 158 -0.27 -7.18 -9.27
C LEU A 158 -1.72 -7.66 -9.48
N TYR A 159 -1.96 -8.97 -9.57
CA TYR A 159 -3.32 -9.52 -9.60
C TYR A 159 -4.09 -9.26 -8.30
N MET A 160 -3.45 -9.37 -7.13
CA MET A 160 -4.10 -9.00 -5.86
C MET A 160 -4.60 -7.55 -5.88
N TYR A 161 -3.80 -6.61 -6.37
CA TYR A 161 -4.22 -5.22 -6.51
C TYR A 161 -5.36 -5.02 -7.50
N LEU A 162 -5.36 -5.76 -8.62
CA LEU A 162 -6.46 -5.75 -9.57
C LEU A 162 -7.75 -6.31 -8.95
N LEU A 163 -7.67 -7.44 -8.24
CA LEU A 163 -8.82 -8.04 -7.56
C LEU A 163 -9.40 -7.11 -6.49
N GLN A 164 -8.54 -6.46 -5.72
CA GLN A 164 -8.97 -5.52 -4.69
C GLN A 164 -9.67 -4.27 -5.27
N ALA A 165 -9.21 -3.78 -6.42
CA ALA A 165 -9.71 -2.55 -7.01
C ALA A 165 -10.85 -2.74 -8.02
N HIS A 166 -10.92 -3.90 -8.67
CA HIS A 166 -11.82 -4.12 -9.81
C HIS A 166 -12.62 -5.44 -9.74
N GLY A 167 -12.27 -6.35 -8.81
CA GLY A 167 -13.05 -7.56 -8.56
C GLY A 167 -14.42 -7.21 -8.00
N GLY A 168 -15.47 -7.95 -8.40
CA GLY A 168 -16.83 -7.72 -7.91
C GLY A 168 -17.89 -8.53 -8.62
N TYR A 169 -19.10 -8.43 -8.12
CA TYR A 169 -20.26 -9.08 -8.71
C TYR A 169 -20.74 -8.34 -9.96
N ALA A 170 -21.02 -9.07 -11.03
CA ALA A 170 -21.71 -8.55 -12.22
C ALA A 170 -23.23 -8.73 -12.08
N ASP A 171 -23.99 -8.20 -13.06
CA ASP A 171 -25.46 -8.26 -13.05
C ASP A 171 -26.02 -9.70 -13.13
N ASP A 172 -25.22 -10.67 -13.57
CA ASP A 172 -25.57 -12.10 -13.57
C ASP A 172 -25.42 -12.78 -12.18
N GLY A 173 -25.05 -12.02 -11.16
CA GLY A 173 -24.86 -12.51 -9.78
C GLY A 173 -23.60 -13.32 -9.55
N LYS A 174 -22.67 -13.38 -10.52
CA LYS A 174 -21.39 -14.07 -10.36
C LYS A 174 -20.30 -13.10 -9.93
N LEU A 175 -19.39 -13.60 -9.12
CA LEU A 175 -18.22 -12.87 -8.67
C LEU A 175 -17.08 -13.06 -9.67
N TYR A 176 -16.69 -11.95 -10.31
CA TYR A 176 -15.59 -11.92 -11.28
C TYR A 176 -14.36 -11.23 -10.72
N GLY A 177 -13.20 -11.72 -11.15
CA GLY A 177 -11.92 -11.04 -11.05
C GLY A 177 -11.71 -10.09 -12.21
N VAL A 178 -10.60 -10.29 -12.92
CA VAL A 178 -10.17 -9.53 -14.12
C VAL A 178 -9.79 -10.52 -15.23
N PRO A 179 -9.53 -10.10 -16.47
CA PRO A 179 -8.95 -10.99 -17.48
C PRO A 179 -7.64 -11.61 -16.96
N LEU A 180 -7.53 -12.93 -17.06
CA LEU A 180 -6.41 -13.70 -16.51
C LEU A 180 -5.38 -14.00 -17.60
N LEU A 181 -4.31 -13.20 -17.63
CA LEU A 181 -3.24 -13.28 -18.62
C LEU A 181 -1.99 -13.89 -17.99
N THR A 182 -1.60 -15.08 -18.43
CA THR A 182 -0.42 -15.81 -17.94
C THR A 182 0.70 -15.95 -18.97
N THR A 183 0.43 -15.53 -20.20
CA THR A 183 1.37 -15.45 -21.32
C THR A 183 1.44 -14.04 -21.85
N PRO A 184 2.53 -13.63 -22.52
CA PRO A 184 2.60 -12.31 -23.13
C PRO A 184 1.57 -12.17 -24.26
N GLU A 185 0.95 -11.01 -24.35
CA GLU A 185 0.11 -10.64 -25.49
C GLU A 185 0.97 -10.03 -26.60
N ASP A 186 0.64 -10.35 -27.85
CA ASP A 186 1.28 -9.85 -29.05
C ASP A 186 0.23 -9.49 -30.13
N GLY A 187 0.68 -9.08 -31.33
CA GLY A 187 -0.21 -8.68 -32.43
C GLY A 187 -1.19 -9.76 -32.91
N SER A 188 -1.02 -11.04 -32.50
CA SER A 188 -1.91 -12.15 -32.83
C SER A 188 -2.88 -12.51 -31.71
N SER A 189 -2.73 -11.89 -30.53
CA SER A 189 -3.52 -12.18 -29.34
C SER A 189 -4.96 -11.69 -29.45
N ASP A 190 -5.89 -12.46 -28.89
CA ASP A 190 -7.26 -11.98 -28.69
C ASP A 190 -7.31 -11.06 -27.47
N TYR A 191 -7.39 -9.76 -27.71
CA TYR A 191 -7.49 -8.75 -26.65
C TYR A 191 -8.88 -8.64 -26.03
N ASN A 192 -9.92 -9.24 -26.63
CA ASN A 192 -11.30 -9.21 -26.15
C ASN A 192 -11.57 -10.34 -25.14
N GLN A 193 -10.67 -10.54 -24.20
CA GLN A 193 -10.80 -11.57 -23.18
C GLN A 193 -11.88 -11.23 -22.14
N PRO A 194 -12.76 -12.18 -21.76
CA PRO A 194 -13.67 -11.98 -20.66
C PRO A 194 -12.94 -11.93 -19.32
N ARG A 195 -13.59 -11.41 -18.32
CA ARG A 195 -13.12 -11.55 -16.93
C ARG A 195 -13.16 -13.03 -16.52
N ALA A 196 -12.10 -13.50 -15.90
CA ALA A 196 -12.09 -14.78 -15.20
C ALA A 196 -12.94 -14.69 -13.91
N THR A 197 -13.33 -15.81 -13.35
CA THR A 197 -13.95 -15.83 -12.03
C THR A 197 -12.94 -15.31 -10.99
N PHE A 198 -13.45 -14.73 -9.91
CA PHE A 198 -12.59 -14.29 -8.81
C PHE A 198 -11.79 -15.48 -8.24
N ALA A 199 -12.43 -16.64 -8.13
CA ALA A 199 -11.79 -17.88 -7.66
C ALA A 199 -10.63 -18.31 -8.56
N ASP A 200 -10.77 -18.29 -9.89
CA ASP A 200 -9.70 -18.66 -10.82
C ASP A 200 -8.51 -17.70 -10.70
N CYS A 201 -8.79 -16.40 -10.56
CA CYS A 201 -7.74 -15.41 -10.33
C CYS A 201 -6.99 -15.66 -9.02
N VAL A 202 -7.70 -15.99 -7.93
CA VAL A 202 -7.08 -16.31 -6.64
C VAL A 202 -6.24 -17.57 -6.73
N GLN A 203 -6.71 -18.62 -7.42
CA GLN A 203 -5.94 -19.85 -7.62
C GLN A 203 -4.66 -19.59 -8.42
N GLN A 204 -4.72 -18.76 -9.46
CA GLN A 204 -3.51 -18.36 -10.20
C GLN A 204 -2.53 -17.59 -9.30
N CYS A 205 -3.02 -16.65 -8.49
CA CYS A 205 -2.17 -15.94 -7.53
C CYS A 205 -1.49 -16.90 -6.54
N PHE A 206 -2.21 -17.91 -6.05
CA PHE A 206 -1.65 -18.92 -5.16
C PHE A 206 -0.59 -19.76 -5.86
N ALA A 207 -0.83 -20.20 -7.09
CA ALA A 207 0.15 -20.95 -7.89
C ALA A 207 1.42 -20.11 -8.15
N ASP A 208 1.28 -18.84 -8.44
CA ASP A 208 2.41 -17.92 -8.62
C ASP A 208 3.19 -17.73 -7.31
N CYS A 209 2.52 -17.54 -6.17
CA CYS A 209 3.19 -17.48 -4.87
C CYS A 209 3.92 -18.78 -4.53
N ASP A 210 3.32 -19.95 -4.82
CA ASP A 210 3.95 -21.26 -4.60
C ASP A 210 5.19 -21.42 -5.49
N SER A 211 5.11 -20.99 -6.75
CA SER A 211 6.25 -20.98 -7.68
C SER A 211 7.38 -20.06 -7.17
N ALA A 212 7.03 -18.88 -6.66
CA ALA A 212 7.99 -17.97 -6.06
C ALA A 212 8.68 -18.59 -4.84
N MET A 213 7.91 -19.17 -3.92
CA MET A 213 8.46 -19.83 -2.72
C MET A 213 9.33 -21.05 -3.03
N ALA A 214 9.05 -21.77 -4.10
CA ALA A 214 9.87 -22.92 -4.53
C ALA A 214 11.23 -22.52 -5.13
N LEU A 215 11.30 -21.33 -5.72
CA LEU A 215 12.50 -20.83 -6.41
C LEU A 215 13.39 -19.94 -5.52
N LEU A 216 12.78 -19.19 -4.60
CA LEU A 216 13.45 -18.19 -3.79
C LEU A 216 13.87 -18.74 -2.41
N PRO A 217 15.00 -18.26 -1.85
CA PRO A 217 15.26 -18.47 -0.43
C PRO A 217 14.19 -17.78 0.41
N LEU A 218 14.01 -18.25 1.63
CA LEU A 218 13.06 -17.64 2.56
C LEU A 218 13.35 -16.14 2.74
N ASP A 219 14.62 -15.82 3.00
CA ASP A 219 15.14 -14.47 3.09
C ASP A 219 16.46 -14.37 2.35
N TYR A 220 16.74 -13.20 1.78
CA TYR A 220 18.04 -12.92 1.20
C TYR A 220 19.05 -12.58 2.30
N ALA A 221 20.06 -13.43 2.45
CA ALA A 221 21.12 -13.24 3.43
C ALA A 221 22.42 -13.87 2.94
N ASP A 222 23.56 -13.27 3.32
CA ASP A 222 24.85 -13.89 3.08
C ASP A 222 25.00 -15.14 3.96
N ILE A 223 25.56 -16.20 3.39
CA ILE A 223 25.91 -17.44 4.06
C ILE A 223 27.44 -17.54 4.20
N ASP A 224 27.91 -18.27 5.19
CA ASP A 224 29.33 -18.29 5.56
C ASP A 224 30.09 -19.52 4.99
N ASN A 225 29.36 -20.57 4.58
CA ASN A 225 29.94 -21.82 4.09
C ASN A 225 29.07 -22.51 3.03
N ASN A 226 29.64 -23.51 2.36
CA ASN A 226 28.96 -24.22 1.28
C ASN A 226 27.86 -25.19 1.77
N GLU A 227 27.84 -25.58 3.03
CA GLU A 227 26.85 -26.52 3.58
C GLU A 227 25.44 -25.91 3.62
N GLN A 228 25.36 -24.57 3.63
CA GLN A 228 24.10 -23.81 3.62
C GLN A 228 23.51 -23.66 2.22
N ILE A 229 24.25 -24.07 1.17
CA ILE A 229 23.79 -23.97 -0.23
C ILE A 229 22.81 -25.11 -0.53
N PRO A 230 21.64 -24.84 -1.15
CA PRO A 230 20.75 -25.90 -1.60
C PRO A 230 21.45 -26.91 -2.50
N PRO A 231 21.21 -28.23 -2.32
CA PRO A 231 21.91 -29.29 -3.06
C PRO A 231 21.86 -29.16 -4.58
N LYS A 232 20.75 -28.59 -5.12
CA LYS A 232 20.59 -28.37 -6.56
C LYS A 232 21.66 -27.44 -7.15
N TYR A 233 22.16 -26.48 -6.38
CA TYR A 233 23.20 -25.55 -6.84
C TYR A 233 24.62 -26.12 -6.59
N ILE A 234 24.81 -26.91 -5.52
CA ILE A 234 26.06 -27.62 -5.26
C ILE A 234 26.36 -28.58 -6.42
N ALA A 235 25.35 -29.29 -6.92
CA ALA A 235 25.48 -30.19 -8.09
C ALA A 235 25.95 -29.46 -9.36
N LEU A 236 25.74 -28.13 -9.45
CA LEU A 236 26.18 -27.26 -10.54
C LEU A 236 27.52 -26.55 -10.25
N GLY A 237 28.21 -26.92 -9.16
CA GLY A 237 29.50 -26.33 -8.77
C GLY A 237 29.36 -24.95 -8.07
N ALA A 238 28.27 -24.68 -7.37
CA ALA A 238 28.14 -23.46 -6.58
C ALA A 238 29.07 -23.49 -5.37
N ASN A 239 29.54 -22.31 -4.99
CA ASN A 239 30.16 -22.02 -3.69
C ASN A 239 29.45 -20.85 -2.99
N TYR A 240 29.72 -20.64 -1.70
CA TYR A 240 29.06 -19.62 -0.91
C TYR A 240 29.22 -18.19 -1.49
N SER A 241 30.37 -17.88 -2.09
CA SER A 241 30.61 -16.59 -2.74
C SER A 241 29.69 -16.36 -3.95
N ASN A 242 29.51 -17.40 -4.79
CA ASN A 242 28.57 -17.36 -5.91
C ASN A 242 27.12 -17.29 -5.45
N TYR A 243 26.78 -17.99 -4.36
CA TYR A 243 25.45 -17.95 -3.76
C TYR A 243 25.13 -16.55 -3.21
N ASN A 244 26.04 -15.97 -2.43
CA ASN A 244 25.89 -14.62 -1.86
C ASN A 244 25.80 -13.53 -2.94
N LEU A 245 26.45 -13.72 -4.09
CA LEU A 245 26.30 -12.80 -5.22
C LEU A 245 24.85 -12.72 -5.71
N VAL A 246 24.12 -13.84 -5.71
CA VAL A 246 22.77 -13.94 -6.27
C VAL A 246 21.70 -13.81 -5.19
N PHE A 247 21.84 -14.52 -4.07
CA PHE A 247 20.84 -14.62 -3.01
C PHE A 247 21.26 -13.96 -1.68
N GLY A 248 22.36 -13.22 -1.70
CA GLY A 248 22.89 -12.58 -0.48
C GLY A 248 22.23 -11.25 -0.13
N ASN A 249 22.84 -10.58 0.84
CA ASN A 249 22.36 -9.34 1.46
C ASN A 249 22.02 -8.20 0.48
N LYS A 250 22.64 -8.17 -0.70
CA LYS A 250 22.37 -7.14 -1.72
C LYS A 250 20.98 -7.23 -2.32
N ALA A 251 20.33 -8.39 -2.25
CA ALA A 251 18.97 -8.61 -2.75
C ALA A 251 17.87 -8.39 -1.70
N ARG A 252 18.20 -7.98 -0.51
CA ARG A 252 17.33 -7.98 0.69
C ARG A 252 15.99 -7.25 0.54
N ASN A 253 15.91 -6.21 -0.28
CA ASN A 253 14.67 -5.47 -0.54
C ASN A 253 13.87 -5.99 -1.72
N LEU A 254 14.37 -7.04 -2.39
CA LEU A 254 13.65 -7.69 -3.47
C LEU A 254 12.69 -8.75 -2.90
N LEU A 255 11.74 -9.17 -3.71
CA LEU A 255 10.74 -10.16 -3.34
C LEU A 255 11.42 -11.50 -2.99
N SER A 256 11.27 -11.94 -1.75
CA SER A 256 11.81 -13.19 -1.22
C SER A 256 10.70 -14.24 -1.02
N GLY A 257 11.06 -15.46 -0.66
CA GLY A 257 10.11 -16.52 -0.34
C GLY A 257 9.17 -16.14 0.80
N ARG A 258 9.66 -15.46 1.85
CA ARG A 258 8.84 -14.96 2.97
C ARG A 258 7.88 -13.87 2.53
N ILE A 259 8.31 -12.99 1.63
CA ILE A 259 7.43 -11.95 1.07
C ILE A 259 6.33 -12.61 0.23
N ALA A 260 6.67 -13.61 -0.60
CA ALA A 260 5.68 -14.35 -1.38
C ALA A 260 4.66 -15.09 -0.48
N GLU A 261 5.12 -15.69 0.62
CA GLU A 261 4.25 -16.31 1.63
C GLU A 261 3.28 -15.29 2.26
N ALA A 262 3.76 -14.10 2.60
CA ALA A 262 2.93 -13.03 3.14
C ALA A 262 1.93 -12.47 2.11
N ILE A 263 2.32 -12.33 0.85
CA ILE A 263 1.42 -11.95 -0.25
C ILE A 263 0.30 -13.00 -0.39
N LYS A 264 0.63 -14.29 -0.38
CA LYS A 264 -0.36 -15.37 -0.40
C LYS A 264 -1.35 -15.27 0.75
N ALA A 265 -0.87 -14.97 1.96
CA ALA A 265 -1.71 -14.76 3.14
C ALA A 265 -2.64 -13.54 3.00
N GLN A 266 -2.15 -12.43 2.44
CA GLN A 266 -2.97 -11.22 2.18
C GLN A 266 -4.04 -11.48 1.11
N ILE A 267 -3.72 -12.22 0.06
CA ILE A 267 -4.69 -12.65 -0.98
C ILE A 267 -5.78 -13.53 -0.35
N ALA A 268 -5.39 -14.47 0.51
CA ALA A 268 -6.35 -15.33 1.20
C ALA A 268 -7.27 -14.54 2.13
N LEU A 269 -6.76 -13.56 2.86
CA LEU A 269 -7.58 -12.66 3.70
C LEU A 269 -8.58 -11.86 2.86
N LEU A 270 -8.14 -11.30 1.73
CA LEU A 270 -9.03 -10.59 0.80
C LEU A 270 -10.15 -11.51 0.32
N ALA A 271 -9.80 -12.70 -0.17
CA ALA A 271 -10.73 -13.68 -0.72
C ALA A 271 -11.71 -14.23 0.33
N ALA A 272 -11.27 -14.41 1.58
CA ALA A 272 -12.10 -14.88 2.69
C ALA A 272 -12.95 -13.77 3.33
N SER A 273 -12.77 -12.50 2.92
CA SER A 273 -13.52 -11.38 3.50
C SER A 273 -14.98 -11.36 3.05
N PRO A 274 -15.91 -10.80 3.84
CA PRO A 274 -17.34 -10.79 3.57
C PRO A 274 -17.75 -10.41 2.14
N ALA A 275 -17.04 -9.47 1.50
CA ALA A 275 -17.35 -9.02 0.15
C ALA A 275 -17.10 -10.10 -0.93
N PHE A 276 -16.25 -11.09 -0.68
CA PHE A 276 -15.79 -12.03 -1.72
C PHE A 276 -15.99 -13.51 -1.36
N ARG A 277 -16.12 -13.85 -0.08
CA ARG A 277 -16.01 -15.23 0.42
C ARG A 277 -17.01 -16.23 -0.19
N GLU A 278 -18.20 -15.75 -0.60
CA GLU A 278 -19.28 -16.65 -1.08
C GLU A 278 -18.90 -17.40 -2.37
N GLN A 279 -18.06 -16.79 -3.22
CA GLN A 279 -17.63 -17.39 -4.50
C GLN A 279 -16.12 -17.33 -4.74
N SER A 280 -15.32 -17.00 -3.73
CA SER A 280 -13.85 -16.95 -3.87
C SER A 280 -13.17 -18.30 -3.80
N GLY A 281 -13.82 -19.31 -3.25
CA GLY A 281 -13.23 -20.62 -2.97
C GLY A 281 -12.25 -20.64 -1.79
N VAL A 282 -12.13 -19.55 -1.01
CA VAL A 282 -11.20 -19.43 0.12
C VAL A 282 -11.96 -19.17 1.41
N THR A 283 -11.70 -19.98 2.43
CA THR A 283 -12.29 -19.84 3.76
C THR A 283 -11.40 -19.05 4.71
N SER A 284 -11.99 -18.50 5.77
CA SER A 284 -11.24 -17.83 6.84
C SER A 284 -10.23 -18.76 7.51
N ALA A 285 -10.52 -20.06 7.57
CA ALA A 285 -9.57 -21.06 8.09
C ALA A 285 -8.29 -21.16 7.22
N VAL A 286 -8.42 -21.11 5.90
CA VAL A 286 -7.27 -21.06 4.98
C VAL A 286 -6.48 -19.77 5.19
N ALA A 287 -7.14 -18.63 5.26
CA ALA A 287 -6.49 -17.34 5.50
C ALA A 287 -5.74 -17.31 6.84
N ALA A 288 -6.39 -17.80 7.92
CA ALA A 288 -5.77 -17.89 9.23
C ALA A 288 -4.53 -18.79 9.23
N THR A 289 -4.62 -19.98 8.59
CA THR A 289 -3.47 -20.89 8.48
C THR A 289 -2.29 -20.25 7.74
N LEU A 290 -2.54 -19.57 6.62
CA LEU A 290 -1.49 -18.91 5.85
C LEU A 290 -0.85 -17.75 6.62
N CYS A 291 -1.66 -16.88 7.25
CA CYS A 291 -1.13 -15.82 8.12
C CYS A 291 -0.33 -16.41 9.29
N GLY A 292 -0.86 -17.44 9.94
CA GLY A 292 -0.22 -18.13 11.06
C GLY A 292 1.16 -18.71 10.68
N ASN A 293 1.29 -19.29 9.49
CA ASN A 293 2.56 -19.82 9.00
C ASN A 293 3.64 -18.73 8.86
N VAL A 294 3.28 -17.55 8.32
CA VAL A 294 4.19 -16.39 8.26
C VAL A 294 4.66 -15.99 9.66
N LEU A 295 3.73 -15.90 10.61
CA LEU A 295 4.01 -15.47 11.98
C LEU A 295 4.81 -16.52 12.77
N LYS A 296 4.55 -17.81 12.56
CA LYS A 296 5.29 -18.90 13.20
C LYS A 296 6.79 -18.80 12.90
N ARG A 297 7.18 -18.34 11.71
CA ARG A 297 8.59 -18.18 11.32
C ARG A 297 9.35 -17.11 12.11
N ILE A 298 8.64 -16.19 12.74
CA ILE A 298 9.24 -15.15 13.61
C ILE A 298 9.02 -15.45 15.09
N GLY A 299 8.54 -16.66 15.44
CA GLY A 299 8.28 -17.06 16.82
C GLY A 299 6.86 -16.78 17.33
N GLY A 300 5.91 -16.60 16.43
CA GLY A 300 4.51 -16.30 16.76
C GLY A 300 4.38 -14.97 17.47
N VAL A 301 3.52 -14.90 18.48
CA VAL A 301 3.26 -13.67 19.25
C VAL A 301 4.53 -13.11 19.93
N ALA A 302 5.49 -13.96 20.30
CA ALA A 302 6.76 -13.52 20.88
C ALA A 302 7.65 -12.76 19.87
N GLY A 303 7.40 -12.92 18.57
CA GLY A 303 8.08 -12.17 17.51
C GLY A 303 7.47 -10.82 17.19
N LEU A 304 6.42 -10.38 17.90
CA LEU A 304 5.85 -9.05 17.74
C LEU A 304 6.87 -7.99 18.21
N ASP A 305 7.29 -7.11 17.30
CA ASP A 305 8.23 -6.03 17.65
C ASP A 305 7.61 -5.11 18.72
N PRO A 306 8.24 -4.96 19.90
CA PRO A 306 7.72 -4.13 20.97
C PRO A 306 7.62 -2.64 20.60
N THR A 307 8.33 -2.19 19.56
CA THR A 307 8.32 -0.82 19.04
C THR A 307 7.65 -0.71 17.65
N GLY A 308 7.02 -1.81 17.19
CA GLY A 308 6.46 -1.89 15.85
C GLY A 308 5.37 -0.87 15.56
N ASN A 309 4.64 -0.39 16.56
CA ASN A 309 3.64 0.67 16.41
C ASN A 309 4.25 2.08 16.22
N ILE A 310 5.52 2.25 16.52
CA ILE A 310 6.29 3.51 16.40
C ILE A 310 7.59 3.32 15.59
N TRP A 311 7.65 2.33 14.73
CA TRP A 311 8.85 2.00 13.94
C TRP A 311 9.47 3.22 13.23
N TYR A 312 8.65 4.16 12.76
CA TYR A 312 9.06 5.39 12.07
C TYR A 312 9.79 6.41 12.98
N LYS A 313 9.75 6.22 14.31
CA LYS A 313 10.51 7.04 15.27
C LYS A 313 11.92 6.52 15.51
N ASN A 314 12.27 5.32 15.04
CA ASN A 314 13.60 4.75 15.20
C ASN A 314 14.57 5.34 14.16
N THR A 315 15.06 6.56 14.43
CA THR A 315 15.93 7.31 13.52
C THR A 315 17.19 6.55 13.10
N THR A 316 17.78 5.75 14.00
CA THR A 316 18.96 4.94 13.69
C THR A 316 18.65 3.87 12.63
N LYS A 317 17.52 3.16 12.77
CA LYS A 317 17.10 2.12 11.83
C LYS A 317 16.59 2.67 10.50
N LEU A 318 16.16 3.92 10.46
CA LEU A 318 15.78 4.60 9.23
C LEU A 318 16.99 4.89 8.34
N GLU A 319 18.21 5.08 8.91
CA GLU A 319 19.42 5.28 8.13
C GLU A 319 19.88 4.01 7.40
N PRO A 320 20.55 4.12 6.24
CA PRO A 320 21.04 2.96 5.48
C PRO A 320 21.96 2.03 6.28
N SER A 321 22.74 2.59 7.20
CA SER A 321 23.65 1.84 8.09
C SER A 321 22.92 1.16 9.26
N GLY A 322 21.66 1.50 9.54
CA GLY A 322 20.90 1.02 10.70
C GLY A 322 20.39 -0.42 10.59
N GLY A 323 20.56 -1.05 9.43
CA GLY A 323 20.07 -2.40 9.17
C GLY A 323 18.55 -2.45 8.97
N GLU A 324 17.95 -3.63 9.16
CA GLU A 324 16.51 -3.84 8.97
C GLU A 324 15.75 -3.74 10.30
N MET A 325 14.47 -3.38 10.21
CA MET A 325 13.55 -3.32 11.34
C MET A 325 12.80 -4.64 11.46
N ALA A 326 12.67 -5.16 12.68
CA ALA A 326 11.95 -6.40 12.94
C ALA A 326 10.45 -6.31 12.55
N GLU A 327 9.86 -5.12 12.63
CA GLU A 327 8.48 -4.86 12.23
C GLU A 327 8.27 -4.92 10.71
N ILE A 328 9.29 -4.62 9.90
CA ILE A 328 9.14 -4.42 8.46
C ILE A 328 9.54 -5.69 7.71
N LEU A 329 8.57 -6.34 7.09
CA LEU A 329 8.82 -7.50 6.24
C LEU A 329 9.28 -7.08 4.83
N TRP A 330 8.62 -6.10 4.23
CA TRP A 330 8.96 -5.58 2.92
C TRP A 330 8.68 -4.08 2.82
N ARG A 331 9.56 -3.35 2.17
CA ARG A 331 9.51 -1.90 2.04
C ARG A 331 9.96 -1.43 0.67
N GLU A 332 9.61 -0.22 0.33
CA GLU A 332 10.27 0.53 -0.74
C GLU A 332 11.69 0.94 -0.33
N ASP A 333 12.47 1.45 -1.27
CA ASP A 333 13.77 2.00 -0.93
C ASP A 333 13.65 3.18 0.05
N ARG A 334 14.75 3.46 0.73
CA ARG A 334 14.83 4.63 1.60
C ARG A 334 14.90 5.90 0.77
N HIS A 335 14.09 6.88 1.14
CA HIS A 335 14.04 8.18 0.46
C HIS A 335 14.42 9.28 1.44
N LYS A 336 15.48 10.03 1.13
CA LYS A 336 15.89 11.20 1.92
C LYS A 336 15.20 12.44 1.37
N ASN A 337 14.24 12.96 2.10
CA ASN A 337 13.47 14.15 1.73
C ASN A 337 12.80 14.80 2.95
N ALA A 338 12.01 15.86 2.73
CA ALA A 338 11.19 16.54 3.72
C ALA A 338 9.73 16.68 3.25
N GLU A 339 9.30 15.83 2.35
CA GLU A 339 8.05 16.03 1.62
C GLU A 339 6.83 15.68 2.46
N GLN A 340 6.90 14.59 3.25
CA GLN A 340 5.81 14.23 4.16
C GLN A 340 5.55 15.31 5.19
N GLU A 341 6.59 15.88 5.75
CA GLU A 341 6.53 16.94 6.73
C GLU A 341 6.06 18.26 6.10
N ARG A 342 6.54 18.58 4.89
CA ARG A 342 6.05 19.75 4.13
C ARG A 342 4.56 19.66 3.87
N GLU A 343 4.07 18.47 3.53
CA GLU A 343 2.65 18.29 3.27
C GLU A 343 1.81 18.22 4.56
N ASN A 344 2.33 17.68 5.66
CA ASN A 344 1.47 17.33 6.79
C ASN A 344 1.75 18.06 8.11
N PHE A 345 2.91 18.71 8.30
CA PHE A 345 3.10 19.53 9.49
C PHE A 345 2.05 20.64 9.58
N PRO A 346 1.65 21.03 10.81
CA PRO A 346 0.87 22.24 11.04
C PRO A 346 1.53 23.48 10.43
N PRO A 347 0.75 24.50 10.00
CA PRO A 347 1.27 25.72 9.39
C PRO A 347 2.33 26.45 10.21
N THR A 348 2.20 26.51 11.53
CA THR A 348 3.21 27.10 12.43
C THR A 348 4.58 26.39 12.32
N LEU A 349 4.62 25.15 11.85
CA LEU A 349 5.83 24.39 11.55
C LEU A 349 6.17 24.37 10.05
N TYR A 350 5.59 25.29 9.28
CA TYR A 350 5.82 25.49 7.85
C TYR A 350 5.32 24.33 6.96
N GLY A 351 4.35 23.54 7.45
CA GLY A 351 3.69 22.52 6.67
C GLY A 351 2.35 22.97 6.08
N ASN A 352 1.79 22.13 5.22
CA ASN A 352 0.52 22.37 4.54
C ASN A 352 -0.69 21.78 5.28
N GLY A 353 -0.49 21.04 6.38
CA GLY A 353 -1.55 20.44 7.19
C GLY A 353 -2.54 19.57 6.40
N ARG A 354 -2.09 18.82 5.38
CA ARG A 354 -2.95 18.18 4.37
C ARG A 354 -3.91 17.14 4.92
N ILE A 355 -3.44 16.27 5.79
CA ILE A 355 -4.26 15.20 6.37
C ILE A 355 -4.75 15.66 7.72
N ASN A 356 -6.07 15.73 7.84
CA ASN A 356 -6.75 16.09 9.07
C ASN A 356 -7.50 14.88 9.62
N PRO A 357 -6.97 14.23 10.67
CA PRO A 357 -7.65 13.14 11.37
C PRO A 357 -9.06 13.57 11.81
N SER A 358 -10.02 12.66 11.71
CA SER A 358 -11.40 12.93 12.08
C SER A 358 -11.65 12.72 13.57
N GLN A 359 -12.73 13.33 14.08
CA GLN A 359 -13.26 12.98 15.41
C GLN A 359 -13.71 11.51 15.46
N ASN A 360 -14.24 10.95 14.33
CA ASN A 360 -14.61 9.54 14.24
C ASN A 360 -13.44 8.60 14.55
N LEU A 361 -12.24 8.96 14.06
CA LEU A 361 -11.02 8.21 14.38
C LEU A 361 -10.58 8.45 15.83
N VAL A 362 -10.60 9.69 16.31
CA VAL A 362 -10.27 10.04 17.70
C VAL A 362 -11.16 9.27 18.69
N ASP A 363 -12.45 9.14 18.40
CA ASP A 363 -13.40 8.37 19.22
C ASP A 363 -13.13 6.86 19.20
N ALA A 364 -12.50 6.34 18.15
CA ALA A 364 -12.15 4.92 18.04
C ALA A 364 -11.04 4.48 19.02
N PHE A 365 -10.19 5.40 19.48
CA PHE A 365 -9.19 5.12 20.50
C PHE A 365 -9.88 4.90 21.85
N PRO A 366 -9.65 3.79 22.56
CA PRO A 366 -10.26 3.53 23.86
C PRO A 366 -9.65 4.40 24.96
N MET A 367 -10.17 4.24 26.17
CA MET A 367 -9.48 4.68 27.37
C MET A 367 -8.25 3.79 27.63
N ARG A 368 -7.30 4.29 28.43
CA ARG A 368 -6.09 3.52 28.80
C ARG A 368 -6.42 2.21 29.53
N SER A 369 -7.56 2.15 30.23
CA SER A 369 -8.09 0.92 30.81
C SER A 369 -8.44 -0.17 29.77
N GLY A 370 -8.53 0.20 28.48
CA GLY A 370 -8.96 -0.67 27.39
C GLY A 370 -10.44 -0.57 27.04
N LEU A 371 -11.26 0.07 27.87
CA LEU A 371 -12.70 0.26 27.63
C LEU A 371 -12.94 1.30 26.52
N PRO A 372 -13.88 1.07 25.59
CA PRO A 372 -14.34 2.10 24.66
C PRO A 372 -14.88 3.33 25.39
N ILE A 373 -14.71 4.53 24.82
CA ILE A 373 -15.21 5.78 25.44
C ILE A 373 -16.74 5.79 25.64
N ALA A 374 -17.46 5.02 24.83
CA ALA A 374 -18.91 4.89 24.93
C ALA A 374 -19.37 3.96 26.08
N ASP A 375 -18.46 3.19 26.67
CA ASP A 375 -18.79 2.35 27.80
C ASP A 375 -19.04 3.21 29.05
N PRO A 376 -20.17 3.03 29.75
CA PRO A 376 -20.48 3.81 30.96
C PRO A 376 -19.43 3.69 32.08
N ASN A 377 -18.67 2.60 32.11
CA ASN A 377 -17.63 2.33 33.10
C ASN A 377 -16.24 2.82 32.66
N SER A 378 -16.14 3.41 31.48
CA SER A 378 -14.85 3.81 30.88
C SER A 378 -14.15 4.93 31.65
N GLY A 379 -14.88 5.75 32.40
CA GLY A 379 -14.36 6.96 33.05
C GLY A 379 -14.11 8.12 32.07
N TYR A 380 -14.60 8.04 30.84
CA TYR A 380 -14.43 9.11 29.85
C TYR A 380 -15.15 10.39 30.29
N ASP A 381 -14.41 11.52 30.27
CA ASP A 381 -14.95 12.85 30.54
C ASP A 381 -14.98 13.71 29.27
N PRO A 382 -16.17 14.05 28.73
CA PRO A 382 -16.28 14.89 27.53
C PRO A 382 -15.78 16.34 27.74
N LYS A 383 -15.58 16.78 28.98
CA LYS A 383 -14.96 18.08 29.28
C LYS A 383 -13.44 18.02 29.26
N ASN A 384 -12.88 16.84 29.32
CA ASN A 384 -11.45 16.59 29.23
C ASN A 384 -11.17 15.38 28.32
N PRO A 385 -11.53 15.45 27.02
CA PRO A 385 -11.72 14.28 26.15
C PRO A 385 -10.42 13.54 25.81
N TYR A 386 -9.27 14.11 26.13
CA TYR A 386 -7.97 13.51 25.82
C TYR A 386 -7.28 12.88 27.04
N ALA A 387 -7.79 13.12 28.25
CA ALA A 387 -7.20 12.56 29.47
C ALA A 387 -7.46 11.05 29.58
N GLY A 388 -6.44 10.31 30.03
CA GLY A 388 -6.57 8.88 30.29
C GLY A 388 -6.90 8.01 29.06
N ARG A 389 -6.62 8.49 27.84
CA ARG A 389 -6.87 7.77 26.60
C ARG A 389 -5.73 6.79 26.25
N ASP A 390 -5.99 5.94 25.28
CA ASP A 390 -5.00 5.09 24.63
C ASP A 390 -3.74 5.90 24.26
N PRO A 391 -2.53 5.48 24.67
CA PRO A 391 -1.29 6.22 24.38
C PRO A 391 -1.01 6.45 22.89
N ARG A 392 -1.59 5.62 22.02
CA ARG A 392 -1.47 5.81 20.56
C ARG A 392 -2.17 7.07 20.08
N LEU A 393 -3.22 7.55 20.77
CA LEU A 393 -3.91 8.79 20.38
C LEU A 393 -2.94 9.96 20.31
N ASP A 394 -2.22 10.24 21.38
CA ASP A 394 -1.21 11.31 21.43
C ASP A 394 0.03 11.04 20.56
N THR A 395 0.31 9.75 20.30
CA THR A 395 1.42 9.33 19.44
C THR A 395 1.12 9.54 17.96
N TYR A 396 -0.13 9.39 17.52
CA TYR A 396 -0.52 9.40 16.11
C TYR A 396 -1.19 10.69 15.65
N ILE A 397 -1.74 11.48 16.57
CA ILE A 397 -2.52 12.67 16.28
C ILE A 397 -1.99 13.86 17.09
N ILE A 398 -1.86 15.02 16.46
CA ILE A 398 -1.60 16.29 17.13
C ILE A 398 -2.95 16.83 17.61
N LEU A 399 -3.11 16.86 18.93
CA LEU A 399 -4.29 17.36 19.62
C LEU A 399 -4.10 18.85 19.99
N ASN A 400 -5.18 19.54 20.30
CA ASN A 400 -5.12 20.92 20.77
C ASN A 400 -4.24 21.06 22.02
N GLY A 401 -3.32 22.03 22.03
CA GLY A 401 -2.37 22.25 23.12
C GLY A 401 -1.16 21.32 23.14
N THR A 402 -1.03 20.42 22.16
CA THR A 402 0.15 19.54 22.05
C THR A 402 1.41 20.36 21.78
N THR A 403 2.48 20.12 22.52
CA THR A 403 3.82 20.61 22.16
C THR A 403 4.46 19.64 21.16
N PHE A 404 4.64 20.09 19.93
CA PHE A 404 5.27 19.34 18.86
C PHE A 404 6.47 20.11 18.30
N ARG A 405 7.65 19.47 18.22
CA ARG A 405 8.91 20.14 17.83
C ARG A 405 9.17 21.46 18.61
N LYS A 406 8.94 21.47 19.92
CA LYS A 406 9.09 22.63 20.82
C LYS A 406 8.13 23.78 20.52
N THR A 407 7.10 23.56 19.71
CA THR A 407 6.08 24.54 19.38
C THR A 407 4.73 24.07 19.90
N GLU A 408 4.02 24.94 20.58
CA GLU A 408 2.65 24.70 21.02
C GLU A 408 1.70 24.82 19.83
N ILE A 409 0.93 23.78 19.56
CA ILE A 409 -0.04 23.72 18.45
C ILE A 409 -1.44 23.91 19.02
N ILE A 410 -2.05 25.03 18.71
CA ILE A 410 -3.42 25.35 19.11
C ILE A 410 -4.33 25.18 17.90
N THR A 411 -5.22 24.21 17.96
CA THR A 411 -6.23 23.96 16.91
C THR A 411 -7.58 24.59 17.23
N GLY A 412 -7.77 25.05 18.47
CA GLY A 412 -8.95 25.77 18.92
C GLY A 412 -9.08 27.18 18.30
N THR A 413 -10.11 27.94 18.70
CA THR A 413 -10.43 29.28 18.15
C THR A 413 -9.67 30.43 18.84
N TYR A 414 -8.60 30.10 19.57
CA TYR A 414 -7.80 31.07 20.35
C TYR A 414 -6.31 30.95 19.98
N PRO A 415 -5.51 32.03 20.20
CA PRO A 415 -4.08 32.01 19.83
C PRO A 415 -3.24 31.11 20.75
N ASN A 416 -2.10 30.68 20.23
CA ASN A 416 -1.06 29.99 21.02
C ASN A 416 -0.35 31.01 21.95
N SER A 417 0.64 30.52 22.74
CA SER A 417 1.42 31.34 23.69
C SER A 417 2.22 32.48 23.03
N LYS A 418 2.39 32.47 21.70
CA LYS A 418 3.05 33.53 20.92
C LYS A 418 2.07 34.48 20.23
N GLY A 419 0.77 34.27 20.40
CA GLY A 419 -0.27 35.06 19.72
C GLY A 419 -0.56 34.60 18.29
N GLU A 420 -0.06 33.42 17.86
CA GLU A 420 -0.25 32.88 16.51
C GLU A 420 -1.55 32.06 16.45
N ILE A 421 -2.21 32.11 15.29
CA ILE A 421 -3.51 31.46 15.04
C ILE A 421 -3.48 30.58 13.77
N PHE A 422 -2.30 30.34 13.18
CA PHE A 422 -2.17 29.64 11.88
C PHE A 422 -2.68 28.21 11.91
N ASP A 423 -2.59 27.53 13.07
CA ASP A 423 -3.01 26.13 13.21
C ASP A 423 -4.49 25.97 13.61
N ASN A 424 -5.20 27.10 13.84
CA ASN A 424 -6.57 27.09 14.31
C ASN A 424 -7.54 26.53 13.27
N LEU A 425 -8.61 25.91 13.74
CA LEU A 425 -9.67 25.30 12.91
C LEU A 425 -10.13 26.26 11.79
N ASN A 426 -10.00 25.83 10.53
CA ASN A 426 -10.45 26.55 9.34
C ASN A 426 -9.92 28.00 9.20
N ASN A 427 -8.82 28.35 9.82
CA ASN A 427 -8.32 29.74 9.82
C ASN A 427 -7.71 30.17 8.49
N ILE A 428 -6.80 29.35 7.93
CA ILE A 428 -6.18 29.57 6.61
C ILE A 428 -6.29 28.32 5.75
N GLY A 429 -5.95 28.41 4.45
CA GLY A 429 -6.08 27.28 3.51
C GLY A 429 -5.24 26.04 3.84
N THR A 430 -4.24 26.18 4.72
CA THR A 430 -3.39 25.09 5.22
C THR A 430 -3.75 24.66 6.65
N SER A 431 -4.74 25.29 7.27
CA SER A 431 -5.23 24.92 8.61
C SER A 431 -6.08 23.65 8.57
N THR A 432 -6.17 23.00 9.74
CA THR A 432 -7.05 21.84 9.93
C THR A 432 -8.52 22.17 9.70
N ARG A 433 -9.24 21.22 9.11
CA ARG A 433 -10.70 21.25 8.96
C ARG A 433 -11.43 20.54 10.10
N THR A 434 -10.71 19.73 10.89
CA THR A 434 -11.28 18.83 11.89
C THR A 434 -10.92 19.20 13.32
N GLY A 435 -9.96 20.11 13.54
CA GLY A 435 -9.38 20.38 14.86
C GLY A 435 -8.21 19.47 15.23
N TYR A 436 -7.71 18.66 14.28
CA TYR A 436 -6.60 17.73 14.48
C TYR A 436 -5.60 17.80 13.32
N TYR A 437 -4.33 17.47 13.60
CA TYR A 437 -3.30 17.27 12.58
C TYR A 437 -2.69 15.89 12.69
N LEU A 438 -2.16 15.39 11.57
CA LEU A 438 -1.41 14.14 11.53
C LEU A 438 -0.10 14.26 12.32
N LYS A 439 0.25 13.21 13.08
CA LYS A 439 1.54 13.06 13.77
C LYS A 439 2.24 11.76 13.38
N LYS A 440 1.46 10.69 13.15
CA LYS A 440 1.97 9.38 12.75
C LYS A 440 2.77 9.46 11.46
N LEU A 441 3.86 8.72 11.35
CA LEU A 441 4.76 8.63 10.20
C LEU A 441 5.60 9.89 9.93
N LEU A 442 5.42 10.97 10.68
CA LEU A 442 6.21 12.20 10.52
C LEU A 442 7.46 12.18 11.40
N ARG A 443 8.55 12.72 10.88
CA ARG A 443 9.84 12.85 11.59
C ARG A 443 9.98 14.23 12.23
N GLU A 444 10.20 14.24 13.54
CA GLU A 444 10.37 15.50 14.30
C GLU A 444 11.72 16.20 14.04
N ASP A 445 12.70 15.51 13.45
CA ASP A 445 14.03 16.01 13.10
C ASP A 445 14.13 16.55 11.66
N VAL A 446 13.01 16.59 10.92
CA VAL A 446 12.90 17.22 9.58
C VAL A 446 12.54 18.70 9.70
N SER A 447 13.04 19.55 8.82
CA SER A 447 12.59 20.94 8.65
C SER A 447 12.20 21.19 7.19
N PRO A 448 10.92 21.44 6.87
CA PRO A 448 10.50 21.73 5.50
C PRO A 448 10.74 23.19 5.09
N LEU A 449 11.18 24.06 6.00
CA LEU A 449 11.43 25.48 5.74
C LEU A 449 12.59 25.69 4.77
N SER A 450 12.35 26.30 3.61
CA SER A 450 13.36 26.45 2.55
C SER A 450 14.65 27.14 2.98
N SER A 451 14.59 28.10 3.91
CA SER A 451 15.77 28.80 4.43
C SER A 451 16.59 27.97 5.42
N SER A 452 16.05 26.87 5.95
CA SER A 452 16.70 25.95 6.88
C SER A 452 16.20 24.52 6.66
N LEU A 453 16.22 24.08 5.40
CA LEU A 453 15.76 22.73 5.00
C LEU A 453 16.62 21.67 5.67
N ILE A 454 15.97 20.72 6.34
CA ILE A 454 16.58 19.51 6.89
C ILE A 454 15.79 18.33 6.37
N GLU A 455 16.44 17.54 5.52
CA GLU A 455 15.89 16.31 4.96
C GLU A 455 16.38 15.10 5.74
N GLN A 456 15.52 14.11 5.91
CA GLN A 456 15.85 12.87 6.61
C GLN A 456 15.36 11.64 5.83
N GLN A 457 15.90 10.45 6.19
CA GLN A 457 15.50 9.18 5.58
C GLN A 457 14.10 8.77 6.00
N HIS A 458 13.29 8.39 5.02
CA HIS A 458 11.96 7.78 5.23
C HIS A 458 11.94 6.35 4.68
N ILE A 459 11.12 5.51 5.29
CA ILE A 459 10.80 4.15 4.84
C ILE A 459 9.30 4.06 4.61
N TYR A 460 8.92 3.39 3.54
CA TYR A 460 7.52 3.13 3.19
C TYR A 460 7.29 1.60 3.19
N PRO A 461 6.71 1.02 4.25
CA PRO A 461 6.42 -0.41 4.30
C PRO A 461 5.36 -0.82 3.28
N ARG A 462 5.64 -1.86 2.50
CA ARG A 462 4.61 -2.56 1.71
C ARG A 462 3.90 -3.59 2.56
N ILE A 463 4.66 -4.33 3.38
CA ILE A 463 4.14 -5.32 4.33
C ILE A 463 4.89 -5.15 5.65
N ARG A 464 4.15 -5.00 6.73
CA ARG A 464 4.70 -5.04 8.08
C ARG A 464 4.04 -6.16 8.91
N PHE A 465 4.76 -6.73 9.85
CA PHE A 465 4.30 -7.90 10.60
C PHE A 465 3.02 -7.64 11.38
N THR A 466 2.85 -6.45 11.97
CA THR A 466 1.59 -6.11 12.68
C THR A 466 0.37 -6.23 11.78
N GLU A 467 0.47 -5.91 10.48
CA GLU A 467 -0.63 -6.14 9.53
C GLU A 467 -0.98 -7.62 9.40
N ILE A 468 0.04 -8.51 9.36
CA ILE A 468 -0.17 -9.97 9.27
C ILE A 468 -0.71 -10.52 10.59
N PHE A 469 -0.26 -10.00 11.76
CA PHE A 469 -0.84 -10.35 13.06
C PHE A 469 -2.33 -10.03 13.11
N LEU A 470 -2.72 -8.83 12.69
CA LEU A 470 -4.13 -8.42 12.65
C LEU A 470 -4.94 -9.22 11.61
N ALA A 471 -4.33 -9.56 10.47
CA ALA A 471 -4.93 -10.43 9.46
C ALA A 471 -5.20 -11.85 10.01
N TYR A 472 -4.23 -12.41 10.76
CA TYR A 472 -4.39 -13.68 11.46
C TYR A 472 -5.54 -13.61 12.48
N ALA A 473 -5.53 -12.59 13.35
CA ALA A 473 -6.54 -12.45 14.39
C ALA A 473 -7.96 -12.36 13.79
N GLU A 474 -8.12 -11.61 12.71
CA GLU A 474 -9.40 -11.49 11.99
C GLU A 474 -9.85 -12.84 11.43
N ALA A 475 -9.00 -13.50 10.67
CA ALA A 475 -9.33 -14.75 10.00
C ALA A 475 -9.52 -15.91 11.01
N ALA A 476 -8.68 -16.00 12.05
CA ALA A 476 -8.77 -17.03 13.08
C ALA A 476 -10.04 -16.86 13.92
N ASN A 477 -10.37 -15.63 14.30
CA ASN A 477 -11.62 -15.37 15.02
C ASN A 477 -12.85 -15.72 14.19
N ASP A 478 -12.86 -15.34 12.89
CA ASP A 478 -13.98 -15.66 12.00
C ASP A 478 -14.14 -17.19 11.79
N ALA A 479 -13.02 -17.90 11.66
CA ALA A 479 -13.01 -19.34 11.39
C ALA A 479 -13.32 -20.19 12.63
N TRP A 480 -12.77 -19.84 13.79
CA TRP A 480 -12.66 -20.73 14.95
C TRP A 480 -13.09 -20.09 16.26
N GLY A 481 -13.32 -18.78 16.27
CA GLY A 481 -13.57 -18.02 17.48
C GLY A 481 -12.30 -17.53 18.17
N PRO A 482 -12.44 -16.71 19.26
CA PRO A 482 -11.35 -15.93 19.82
C PRO A 482 -10.19 -16.75 20.40
N LYS A 483 -10.47 -17.87 21.04
CA LYS A 483 -9.50 -18.64 21.85
C LYS A 483 -9.19 -20.04 21.27
N ALA A 484 -9.57 -20.32 20.01
CA ALA A 484 -9.32 -21.61 19.39
C ALA A 484 -8.09 -21.59 18.46
N ASP A 485 -7.32 -22.68 18.50
CA ASP A 485 -6.18 -22.97 17.60
C ASP A 485 -6.23 -24.44 17.16
N PRO A 486 -7.15 -24.81 16.24
CA PRO A 486 -7.27 -26.18 15.78
C PRO A 486 -6.13 -26.62 14.87
N THR A 487 -5.31 -25.70 14.41
CA THR A 487 -4.18 -25.98 13.49
C THR A 487 -2.86 -26.22 14.21
N GLY A 488 -2.79 -25.95 15.52
CA GLY A 488 -1.56 -26.07 16.30
C GLY A 488 -0.48 -25.05 15.91
N ILE A 489 -0.91 -23.87 15.48
CA ILE A 489 -0.01 -22.72 15.19
C ILE A 489 0.72 -22.30 16.48
N GLY A 490 0.08 -22.43 17.63
CA GLY A 490 0.63 -22.14 18.95
C GLY A 490 0.18 -20.80 19.56
N PHE A 491 -0.78 -20.12 18.95
CA PHE A 491 -1.40 -18.89 19.45
C PHE A 491 -2.78 -18.69 18.84
N THR A 492 -3.61 -17.89 19.47
CA THR A 492 -5.00 -17.63 19.10
C THR A 492 -5.22 -16.18 18.66
N ALA A 493 -6.41 -15.86 18.14
CA ALA A 493 -6.79 -14.47 17.84
C ALA A 493 -6.73 -13.60 19.12
N TYR A 494 -7.17 -14.14 20.26
CA TYR A 494 -7.07 -13.49 21.56
C TYR A 494 -5.62 -13.15 21.93
N ASP A 495 -4.69 -14.10 21.78
CA ASP A 495 -3.27 -13.88 22.15
C ASP A 495 -2.65 -12.75 21.32
N VAL A 496 -2.97 -12.69 20.05
CA VAL A 496 -2.49 -11.62 19.14
C VAL A 496 -3.04 -10.26 19.56
N ILE A 497 -4.34 -10.14 19.79
CA ILE A 497 -4.94 -8.86 20.19
C ILE A 497 -4.44 -8.42 21.56
N LYS A 498 -4.30 -9.37 22.50
CA LYS A 498 -3.69 -9.11 23.82
C LYS A 498 -2.29 -8.51 23.67
N ALA A 499 -1.44 -9.12 22.85
CA ALA A 499 -0.07 -8.64 22.65
C ALA A 499 -0.01 -7.24 22.02
N ILE A 500 -0.86 -6.95 21.04
CA ILE A 500 -0.94 -5.62 20.42
C ILE A 500 -1.42 -4.58 21.44
N ARG A 501 -2.44 -4.88 22.24
CA ARG A 501 -2.99 -3.98 23.24
C ARG A 501 -2.00 -3.74 24.40
N VAL A 502 -1.28 -4.77 24.84
CA VAL A 502 -0.19 -4.63 25.82
C VAL A 502 0.93 -3.75 25.26
N ARG A 503 1.36 -3.98 24.02
CA ARG A 503 2.36 -3.14 23.34
C ARG A 503 1.92 -1.66 23.28
N ALA A 504 0.63 -1.41 23.10
CA ALA A 504 0.07 -0.06 23.08
C ALA A 504 0.01 0.60 24.47
N GLY A 505 0.23 -0.13 25.55
CA GLY A 505 0.11 0.35 26.92
C GLY A 505 -1.34 0.43 27.43
N LEU A 506 -2.23 -0.41 26.88
CA LEU A 506 -3.60 -0.56 27.39
C LEU A 506 -3.65 -1.46 28.62
N ALA A 507 -4.74 -1.40 29.38
CA ALA A 507 -4.92 -2.02 30.68
C ALA A 507 -3.88 -1.55 31.73
N THR A 508 -3.48 -0.28 31.64
CA THR A 508 -2.56 0.37 32.56
C THR A 508 -3.19 1.61 33.19
N ASN A 509 -2.70 2.02 34.35
CA ASN A 509 -3.07 3.30 34.95
C ASN A 509 -2.29 4.47 34.29
N GLU A 510 -2.54 5.71 34.71
CA GLU A 510 -1.89 6.90 34.17
C GLU A 510 -0.37 6.92 34.37
N VAL A 511 0.15 6.21 35.36
CA VAL A 511 1.58 6.05 35.62
C VAL A 511 2.19 4.97 34.73
N GLY A 512 1.35 4.16 34.04
CA GLY A 512 1.78 3.10 33.15
C GLY A 512 1.96 1.74 33.83
N ALA A 513 1.59 1.60 35.10
CA ALA A 513 1.55 0.30 35.79
C ALA A 513 0.28 -0.46 35.37
N ASP A 514 0.40 -1.80 35.24
CA ASP A 514 -0.72 -2.66 34.87
C ASP A 514 -1.86 -2.54 35.89
N LEU A 515 -3.10 -2.56 35.36
CA LEU A 515 -4.29 -2.64 36.21
C LEU A 515 -4.39 -4.05 36.81
N PRO A 516 -4.77 -4.18 38.11
CA PRO A 516 -4.89 -5.47 38.79
C PRO A 516 -5.87 -6.44 38.10
N GLU A 517 -6.96 -5.90 37.53
CA GLU A 517 -7.99 -6.64 36.79
C GLU A 517 -7.59 -7.00 35.38
N GLY A 518 -6.47 -6.46 34.89
CA GLY A 518 -6.03 -6.63 33.51
C GLY A 518 -6.95 -5.94 32.48
N ASP A 519 -6.96 -6.43 31.25
CA ASP A 519 -7.79 -5.91 30.15
C ASP A 519 -9.19 -6.53 30.19
N VAL A 520 -10.06 -5.99 31.04
CA VAL A 520 -11.43 -6.50 31.26
C VAL A 520 -12.23 -6.49 29.96
N TYR A 521 -12.06 -5.47 29.11
CA TYR A 521 -12.80 -5.38 27.84
C TYR A 521 -12.38 -6.46 26.85
N LEU A 522 -11.08 -6.79 26.79
CA LEU A 522 -10.60 -7.89 25.98
C LEU A 522 -11.18 -9.23 26.42
N GLU A 523 -11.26 -9.49 27.75
CA GLU A 523 -11.85 -10.73 28.28
C GLU A 523 -13.36 -10.81 27.97
N GLU A 524 -14.09 -9.69 28.05
CA GLU A 524 -15.48 -9.62 27.65
C GLU A 524 -15.65 -9.94 26.15
N CYS A 525 -14.83 -9.33 25.29
CA CYS A 525 -14.84 -9.59 23.85
C CYS A 525 -14.47 -11.04 23.52
N ALA A 526 -13.55 -11.63 24.27
CA ALA A 526 -13.12 -13.02 24.06
C ALA A 526 -14.18 -14.07 24.44
N ALA A 527 -15.23 -13.67 25.12
CA ALA A 527 -16.40 -14.53 25.42
C ALA A 527 -17.46 -14.49 24.30
N ASP A 528 -17.35 -13.57 23.33
CA ASP A 528 -18.32 -13.36 22.25
C ASP A 528 -17.59 -13.09 20.94
N GLN A 529 -17.73 -13.98 19.96
CA GLN A 529 -17.05 -13.89 18.65
C GLN A 529 -17.39 -12.60 17.89
N THR A 530 -18.61 -12.09 17.99
CA THR A 530 -19.03 -10.85 17.34
C THR A 530 -18.39 -9.63 18.00
N LYS A 531 -18.37 -9.58 19.33
CA LYS A 531 -17.66 -8.53 20.06
C LYS A 531 -16.17 -8.55 19.74
N MET A 532 -15.58 -9.75 19.69
CA MET A 532 -14.17 -9.92 19.32
C MET A 532 -13.89 -9.45 17.90
N THR A 533 -14.78 -9.74 16.94
CA THR A 533 -14.68 -9.22 15.56
C THR A 533 -14.65 -7.68 15.55
N ASN A 534 -15.50 -7.03 16.32
CA ASN A 534 -15.54 -5.57 16.39
C ASN A 534 -14.27 -5.01 17.05
N LEU A 535 -13.77 -5.66 18.10
CA LEU A 535 -12.51 -5.28 18.73
C LEU A 535 -11.32 -5.42 17.77
N ILE A 536 -11.20 -6.55 17.05
CA ILE A 536 -10.15 -6.78 16.06
C ILE A 536 -10.18 -5.70 14.95
N ARG A 537 -11.37 -5.40 14.42
CA ARG A 537 -11.55 -4.36 13.40
C ARG A 537 -11.13 -2.98 13.92
N ASN A 538 -11.47 -2.66 15.18
CA ASN A 538 -11.07 -1.41 15.80
C ASN A 538 -9.57 -1.33 16.06
N GLU A 539 -8.94 -2.40 16.58
CA GLU A 539 -7.48 -2.46 16.74
C GLU A 539 -6.76 -2.32 15.40
N ARG A 540 -7.28 -2.96 14.34
CA ARG A 540 -6.74 -2.81 12.98
C ARG A 540 -6.90 -1.37 12.47
N ARG A 541 -8.04 -0.71 12.72
CA ARG A 541 -8.26 0.70 12.39
C ARG A 541 -7.23 1.60 13.05
N ILE A 542 -7.06 1.48 14.38
CA ILE A 542 -6.13 2.30 15.15
C ILE A 542 -4.68 2.04 14.74
N GLU A 543 -4.27 0.77 14.71
CA GLU A 543 -2.89 0.37 14.50
C GLU A 543 -2.40 0.70 13.07
N LEU A 544 -3.28 0.59 12.08
CA LEU A 544 -2.99 0.82 10.67
C LEU A 544 -3.56 2.14 10.11
N CYS A 545 -4.05 3.06 10.97
CA CYS A 545 -4.50 4.37 10.50
C CYS A 545 -3.39 5.10 9.74
N PHE A 546 -3.75 5.80 8.70
CA PHE A 546 -2.84 6.51 7.79
C PHE A 546 -1.82 5.62 7.07
N GLU A 547 -2.14 4.32 6.89
CA GLU A 547 -1.34 3.37 6.12
C GLU A 547 -2.11 2.83 4.89
N ASN A 548 -3.07 3.57 4.38
CA ASN A 548 -3.90 3.24 3.20
C ASN A 548 -4.71 1.93 3.35
N LYS A 549 -5.07 1.52 4.57
CA LYS A 549 -5.79 0.27 4.80
C LYS A 549 -7.31 0.47 4.98
N ARG A 550 -7.74 1.55 5.65
CA ARG A 550 -9.15 1.78 6.04
C ARG A 550 -10.11 1.74 4.87
N PHE A 551 -9.77 2.36 3.74
CA PHE A 551 -10.61 2.40 2.54
C PHE A 551 -10.98 0.99 2.04
N TRP A 552 -9.99 0.10 1.99
CA TRP A 552 -10.15 -1.27 1.55
C TRP A 552 -10.81 -2.14 2.62
N ASP A 553 -10.48 -1.94 3.88
CA ASP A 553 -11.07 -2.66 5.01
C ASP A 553 -12.58 -2.45 5.12
N LEU A 554 -13.05 -1.21 5.01
CA LEU A 554 -14.48 -0.89 5.00
C LEU A 554 -15.23 -1.64 3.89
N ARG A 555 -14.63 -1.71 2.70
CA ARG A 555 -15.23 -2.36 1.52
C ARG A 555 -15.22 -3.88 1.62
N ARG A 556 -14.08 -4.49 1.92
CA ARG A 556 -14.01 -5.94 2.05
C ARG A 556 -14.83 -6.48 3.23
N TRP A 557 -15.06 -5.69 4.25
CA TRP A 557 -15.95 -6.02 5.38
C TRP A 557 -17.42 -5.70 5.11
N GLN A 558 -17.72 -5.03 4.00
CA GLN A 558 -19.06 -4.51 3.67
C GLN A 558 -19.63 -3.61 4.79
N MET A 559 -18.77 -2.80 5.38
CA MET A 559 -19.14 -1.81 6.39
C MET A 559 -19.77 -0.57 5.76
N PRO A 560 -20.47 0.28 6.53
CA PRO A 560 -20.92 1.59 6.05
C PRO A 560 -19.76 2.40 5.47
N ILE A 561 -19.95 2.95 4.25
CA ILE A 561 -18.94 3.72 3.52
C ILE A 561 -19.33 5.20 3.37
N ASN A 562 -20.51 5.57 3.84
CA ASN A 562 -21.11 6.91 3.75
C ASN A 562 -21.26 7.59 5.11
N GLU A 563 -20.51 7.16 6.11
CA GLU A 563 -20.49 7.84 7.41
C GLU A 563 -19.83 9.22 7.28
N GLY A 564 -20.56 10.27 7.68
CA GLY A 564 -20.06 11.65 7.64
C GLY A 564 -18.87 11.86 8.56
N VAL A 565 -17.94 12.69 8.12
CA VAL A 565 -16.73 13.02 8.88
C VAL A 565 -17.00 14.14 9.86
N LYS A 566 -16.66 13.90 11.11
CA LYS A 566 -16.80 14.86 12.22
C LYS A 566 -15.45 15.46 12.58
N GLY A 567 -15.50 16.65 13.15
CA GLY A 567 -14.37 17.33 13.78
C GLY A 567 -14.79 17.91 15.12
N VAL A 568 -13.89 18.64 15.75
CA VAL A 568 -14.13 19.34 17.01
C VAL A 568 -13.76 20.83 16.87
N GLN A 569 -14.66 21.69 17.29
CA GLN A 569 -14.37 23.10 17.58
C GLN A 569 -14.06 23.23 19.06
N ILE A 570 -12.97 23.92 19.40
CA ILE A 570 -12.51 24.10 20.77
C ILE A 570 -12.44 25.60 21.05
N ASP A 571 -13.30 26.04 21.95
CA ASP A 571 -13.36 27.44 22.37
C ASP A 571 -12.79 27.59 23.78
N ARG A 572 -12.14 28.72 24.04
CA ARG A 572 -11.60 29.06 25.36
C ARG A 572 -12.39 30.23 25.94
N ASN A 573 -12.93 30.04 27.13
CA ASN A 573 -13.52 31.11 27.88
C ASN A 573 -12.43 32.11 28.32
N GLU A 574 -12.55 33.38 27.95
CA GLU A 574 -11.52 34.38 28.19
C GLU A 574 -11.32 34.71 29.68
N GLU A 575 -12.40 34.59 30.49
CA GLU A 575 -12.36 34.93 31.91
C GLU A 575 -11.78 33.78 32.75
N THR A 576 -12.19 32.55 32.45
CA THR A 576 -11.85 31.38 33.26
C THR A 576 -10.72 30.54 32.68
N GLY A 577 -10.40 30.72 31.40
CA GLY A 577 -9.46 29.86 30.64
C GLY A 577 -10.02 28.47 30.35
N ALA A 578 -11.25 28.16 30.75
CA ALA A 578 -11.84 26.82 30.53
C ALA A 578 -12.10 26.56 29.06
N LEU A 579 -11.79 25.34 28.62
CA LEU A 579 -12.05 24.88 27.25
C LEU A 579 -13.44 24.24 27.16
N SER A 580 -14.09 24.46 26.03
CA SER A 580 -15.32 23.78 25.63
C SER A 580 -15.12 23.09 24.28
N TYR A 581 -15.73 21.92 24.12
CA TYR A 581 -15.55 21.04 22.96
C TYR A 581 -16.91 20.86 22.29
N THR A 582 -17.04 21.29 21.04
CA THR A 582 -18.24 21.13 20.24
C THR A 582 -17.96 20.27 19.02
N ILE A 583 -18.67 19.15 18.90
CA ILE A 583 -18.56 18.29 17.71
C ILE A 583 -19.23 18.99 16.53
N ILE A 584 -18.50 19.05 15.41
CA ILE A 584 -18.96 19.67 14.15
C ILE A 584 -18.98 18.65 13.02
N ASN A 585 -19.90 18.83 12.07
CA ASN A 585 -19.87 18.11 10.81
C ASN A 585 -18.89 18.80 9.86
N VAL A 586 -17.96 18.04 9.29
CA VAL A 586 -16.89 18.56 8.42
C VAL A 586 -17.20 18.27 6.97
N GLU A 587 -17.61 17.04 6.67
CA GLU A 587 -17.81 16.57 5.30
C GLU A 587 -18.72 15.34 5.27
N ASP A 588 -19.67 15.33 4.37
CA ASP A 588 -20.48 14.15 4.09
C ASP A 588 -19.75 13.19 3.15
N ARG A 589 -20.08 11.90 3.25
CA ARG A 589 -19.62 10.86 2.35
C ARG A 589 -20.77 10.42 1.45
N ASN A 590 -20.62 10.60 0.13
CA ASN A 590 -21.66 10.32 -0.86
C ASN A 590 -21.34 9.06 -1.67
N PHE A 591 -21.02 7.98 -0.98
CA PHE A 591 -20.88 6.67 -1.59
C PHE A 591 -22.24 5.96 -1.63
N THR A 592 -22.46 5.14 -2.67
CA THR A 592 -23.68 4.37 -2.80
C THR A 592 -23.43 2.88 -2.48
N SER A 593 -24.02 2.41 -1.40
CA SER A 593 -24.05 0.98 -1.02
C SER A 593 -25.24 0.27 -1.71
N PRO A 594 -25.14 -1.00 -2.09
CA PRO A 594 -23.99 -1.89 -1.89
C PRO A 594 -22.94 -1.86 -3.01
N TYR A 595 -23.21 -1.27 -4.18
CA TYR A 595 -22.35 -1.49 -5.34
C TYR A 595 -20.94 -0.84 -5.18
N GLN A 596 -20.80 0.27 -4.47
CA GLN A 596 -19.51 0.92 -4.23
C GLN A 596 -18.66 0.28 -3.13
N TRP A 597 -19.02 -0.90 -2.63
CA TRP A 597 -18.07 -1.78 -1.97
C TRP A 597 -17.06 -2.35 -2.97
N TYR A 598 -17.43 -2.45 -4.25
CA TYR A 598 -16.58 -2.91 -5.34
C TYR A 598 -16.22 -1.73 -6.24
N GLY A 599 -15.02 -1.70 -6.76
CA GLY A 599 -14.62 -0.66 -7.72
C GLY A 599 -15.05 -1.02 -9.15
N PRO A 600 -15.16 -0.03 -10.04
CA PRO A 600 -15.55 -0.26 -11.42
C PRO A 600 -14.42 -0.86 -12.27
N VAL A 601 -14.78 -1.61 -13.30
CA VAL A 601 -13.91 -1.81 -14.46
C VAL A 601 -13.87 -0.49 -15.23
N PRO A 602 -12.70 -0.02 -15.73
CA PRO A 602 -12.63 1.26 -16.44
C PRO A 602 -13.57 1.33 -17.64
N LYS A 603 -14.34 2.41 -17.78
CA LYS A 603 -15.29 2.61 -18.85
C LYS A 603 -14.64 2.53 -20.24
N SER A 604 -13.43 3.05 -20.36
CA SER A 604 -12.65 2.98 -21.60
C SER A 604 -12.43 1.53 -22.06
N GLU A 605 -12.24 0.60 -21.15
CA GLU A 605 -12.04 -0.82 -21.44
C GLU A 605 -13.36 -1.52 -21.82
N ILE A 606 -14.43 -1.23 -21.09
CA ILE A 606 -15.79 -1.74 -21.42
C ILE A 606 -16.21 -1.30 -22.82
N LEU A 607 -15.88 -0.07 -23.24
CA LEU A 607 -16.19 0.44 -24.57
C LEU A 607 -15.34 -0.19 -25.69
N LYS A 608 -14.13 -0.65 -25.38
CA LYS A 608 -13.23 -1.31 -26.35
C LYS A 608 -13.58 -2.79 -26.56
N TRP A 609 -13.98 -3.50 -25.48
CA TRP A 609 -14.01 -4.94 -25.44
C TRP A 609 -15.39 -5.47 -25.07
N SER A 610 -16.10 -6.08 -26.03
CA SER A 610 -17.48 -6.53 -25.87
C SER A 610 -17.67 -7.68 -24.88
N ASN A 611 -16.61 -8.47 -24.63
CA ASN A 611 -16.62 -9.59 -23.66
C ASN A 611 -16.34 -9.14 -22.22
N LEU A 612 -15.97 -7.86 -22.03
CA LEU A 612 -15.62 -7.35 -20.71
C LEU A 612 -16.86 -6.79 -20.02
N MET A 613 -17.29 -7.45 -18.94
CA MET A 613 -18.47 -7.05 -18.16
C MET A 613 -18.10 -6.07 -17.04
N GLN A 614 -19.02 -5.15 -16.74
CA GLN A 614 -18.91 -4.24 -15.61
C GLN A 614 -19.34 -4.89 -14.28
N ASN A 615 -18.90 -4.38 -13.16
CA ASN A 615 -19.47 -4.70 -11.85
C ASN A 615 -20.88 -4.09 -11.74
N ALA A 616 -21.80 -4.82 -11.11
CA ALA A 616 -23.20 -4.40 -10.95
C ALA A 616 -23.32 -3.00 -10.32
N GLY A 617 -24.22 -2.20 -10.85
CA GLY A 617 -24.46 -0.82 -10.42
C GLY A 617 -23.53 0.24 -11.02
N TRP A 618 -22.42 -0.11 -11.66
CA TRP A 618 -21.55 0.81 -12.38
C TRP A 618 -21.99 0.96 -13.86
N GLN A 619 -21.80 2.18 -14.41
CA GLN A 619 -22.16 2.52 -15.82
C GLN A 619 -20.91 2.77 -16.65
#